data_d3f807f564a5e60af06933668193b1c7
#
_entry.id   d3f807f564a5e60af06933668193b1c7
#
_cell.length_a   1.000
_cell.length_b   1.000
_cell.length_c   1.000
_cell.angle_alpha   90.00
_cell.angle_beta   90.00
_cell.angle_gamma   90.00
#
_symmetry.space_group_name_H-M   'P 1'
#
loop_
_entity.id
_entity.type
_entity.pdbx_description
1 polymer ?
#
loop_
_entity_poly.entity_id
_entity_poly.type
_entity_poly.pdbx_seq_one_letter_code
_entity_poly.pdbx_strand_id
1 'polypeptide(L)'
;PALVCLDTLGAAPRFGRAASACNEDTLWEYGVLPWQIGWTYGQLVAAFDSLDHTAILRHAADLGHYVADAHVPLHTTLNYNGQLTGQDGIHGVWETRLPALYGGGYGLVVGSPEYVKDVNAWAWETVARSHALVPQVLREERLATDAHGEGLVREARGGRVQLQQDEKWCAAYHSGLDGMVETQWRAAIQGVSSLWYSAW
;
A
#
# COMPACT_ATOMS: atom_id res chain seq x y z
N PRO A 1 3.96 -3.47 19.27
CA PRO A 1 3.22 -4.03 20.43
C PRO A 1 1.75 -4.32 20.10
N ALA A 2 1.08 -3.45 19.32
CA ALA A 2 -0.33 -3.63 18.97
C ALA A 2 -0.63 -4.90 18.15
N LEU A 3 0.31 -5.37 17.36
CA LEU A 3 0.14 -6.54 16.51
C LEU A 3 0.26 -7.87 17.27
N VAL A 4 0.93 -7.90 18.43
CA VAL A 4 1.08 -9.14 19.23
C VAL A 4 -0.28 -9.69 19.68
N CYS A 5 -1.27 -8.85 19.92
CA CYS A 5 -2.61 -9.29 20.27
C CYS A 5 -3.35 -9.99 19.11
N LEU A 6 -2.96 -9.73 17.85
CA LEU A 6 -3.53 -10.37 16.67
C LEU A 6 -2.92 -11.75 16.42
N ASP A 7 -1.70 -12.02 16.87
CA ASP A 7 -0.97 -13.27 16.59
C ASP A 7 -1.73 -14.53 17.01
N THR A 8 -2.56 -14.41 18.05
CA THR A 8 -3.37 -15.53 18.57
C THR A 8 -4.70 -15.74 17.85
N LEU A 9 -5.08 -14.83 16.93
CA LEU A 9 -6.40 -14.80 16.30
C LEU A 9 -6.47 -15.49 14.93
N GLY A 10 -5.34 -15.93 14.41
CA GLY A 10 -5.20 -16.52 13.08
C GLY A 10 -4.92 -15.45 11.99
N ALA A 11 -4.70 -15.91 10.76
CA ALA A 11 -4.17 -15.08 9.68
C ALA A 11 -5.13 -13.98 9.16
N ALA A 12 -6.43 -14.13 9.38
CA ALA A 12 -7.44 -13.17 8.90
C ALA A 12 -8.57 -12.97 9.93
N PRO A 13 -8.28 -12.33 11.06
CA PRO A 13 -9.26 -12.18 12.14
C PRO A 13 -10.41 -11.26 11.72
N ARG A 14 -11.63 -11.60 12.15
CA ARG A 14 -12.77 -10.67 12.05
C ARG A 14 -12.58 -9.51 13.02
N PHE A 15 -13.02 -8.30 12.62
CA PHE A 15 -12.83 -7.06 13.39
C PHE A 15 -13.32 -7.20 14.84
N GLY A 16 -14.53 -7.72 15.08
CA GLY A 16 -15.05 -7.86 16.44
C GLY A 16 -14.21 -8.74 17.36
N ARG A 17 -13.57 -9.81 16.82
CA ARG A 17 -12.61 -10.63 17.58
C ARG A 17 -11.32 -9.88 17.87
N ALA A 18 -10.83 -9.13 16.89
CA ALA A 18 -9.63 -8.31 17.03
C ALA A 18 -9.88 -7.17 18.04
N ALA A 19 -11.00 -6.47 17.96
CA ALA A 19 -11.38 -5.42 18.88
C ALA A 19 -11.50 -5.93 20.34
N SER A 20 -12.03 -7.13 20.52
CA SER A 20 -12.13 -7.76 21.85
C SER A 20 -10.74 -8.14 22.42
N ALA A 21 -9.79 -8.52 21.59
CA ALA A 21 -8.44 -8.95 22.00
C ALA A 21 -7.46 -7.79 22.16
N CYS A 22 -7.56 -6.76 21.30
CA CYS A 22 -6.57 -5.69 21.17
C CYS A 22 -7.04 -4.33 21.71
N ASN A 23 -8.29 -4.18 22.12
CA ASN A 23 -9.00 -2.92 22.28
C ASN A 23 -9.26 -2.22 20.92
N GLU A 24 -10.48 -1.76 20.70
CA GLU A 24 -10.92 -1.13 19.45
C GLU A 24 -10.17 0.16 19.13
N ASP A 25 -9.96 1.03 20.13
CA ASP A 25 -9.23 2.29 19.96
C ASP A 25 -7.80 2.04 19.45
N THR A 26 -7.15 0.99 19.94
CA THR A 26 -5.81 0.58 19.48
C THR A 26 -5.83 0.16 18.01
N LEU A 27 -6.85 -0.56 17.57
CA LEU A 27 -6.96 -0.94 16.15
C LEU A 27 -7.13 0.30 15.25
N TRP A 28 -7.95 1.27 15.66
CA TRP A 28 -8.11 2.51 14.91
C TRP A 28 -6.85 3.37 14.91
N GLU A 29 -6.09 3.38 15.98
CA GLU A 29 -4.82 4.10 16.07
C GLU A 29 -3.75 3.54 15.10
N TYR A 30 -3.65 2.21 14.99
CA TYR A 30 -2.63 1.54 14.18
C TYR A 30 -3.09 1.12 12.78
N GLY A 31 -4.37 1.30 12.48
CA GLY A 31 -4.95 1.10 11.16
C GLY A 31 -5.82 -0.15 11.03
N VAL A 32 -6.86 -0.01 10.23
CA VAL A 32 -7.90 -1.03 10.02
C VAL A 32 -8.02 -1.45 8.55
N LEU A 33 -6.99 -1.21 7.75
CA LEU A 33 -7.02 -1.35 6.30
C LEU A 33 -7.57 -2.70 5.79
N PRO A 34 -7.17 -3.89 6.32
CA PRO A 34 -7.70 -5.16 5.82
C PRO A 34 -9.23 -5.27 6.02
N TRP A 35 -9.75 -4.78 7.15
CA TRP A 35 -11.20 -4.79 7.41
C TRP A 35 -11.93 -3.73 6.59
N GLN A 36 -11.28 -2.55 6.38
CA GLN A 36 -11.84 -1.47 5.57
C GLN A 36 -12.07 -1.92 4.12
N ILE A 37 -11.15 -2.70 3.55
CA ILE A 37 -11.32 -3.32 2.23
C ILE A 37 -12.59 -4.20 2.24
N GLY A 38 -12.77 -5.06 3.24
CA GLY A 38 -13.94 -5.93 3.34
C GLY A 38 -15.25 -5.15 3.50
N TRP A 39 -15.27 -4.10 4.32
CA TRP A 39 -16.47 -3.26 4.51
C TRP A 39 -16.85 -2.50 3.24
N THR A 40 -15.86 -1.88 2.57
CA THR A 40 -16.08 -1.13 1.33
C THR A 40 -16.50 -2.06 0.19
N TYR A 41 -15.94 -3.27 0.12
CA TYR A 41 -16.37 -4.30 -0.79
C TYR A 41 -17.85 -4.66 -0.59
N GLY A 42 -18.29 -4.89 0.66
CA GLY A 42 -19.69 -5.17 0.97
C GLY A 42 -20.63 -4.02 0.57
N GLN A 43 -20.20 -2.76 0.74
CA GLN A 43 -20.94 -1.59 0.26
C GLN A 43 -21.03 -1.54 -1.27
N LEU A 44 -19.96 -1.91 -1.98
CA LEU A 44 -19.95 -1.97 -3.44
C LEU A 44 -20.91 -3.05 -3.96
N VAL A 45 -20.94 -4.24 -3.34
CA VAL A 45 -21.90 -5.32 -3.67
C VAL A 45 -23.34 -4.80 -3.49
N ALA A 46 -23.66 -4.19 -2.35
CA ALA A 46 -25.00 -3.64 -2.10
C ALA A 46 -25.39 -2.53 -3.10
N ALA A 47 -24.43 -1.73 -3.55
CA ALA A 47 -24.64 -0.70 -4.56
C ALA A 47 -24.93 -1.31 -5.95
N PHE A 48 -24.27 -2.40 -6.33
CA PHE A 48 -24.59 -3.17 -7.54
C PHE A 48 -25.98 -3.81 -7.46
N ASP A 49 -26.32 -4.45 -6.34
CA ASP A 49 -27.63 -5.08 -6.13
C ASP A 49 -28.79 -4.08 -6.23
N SER A 50 -28.57 -2.85 -5.76
CA SER A 50 -29.57 -1.77 -5.80
C SER A 50 -29.54 -0.93 -7.08
N LEU A 51 -28.59 -1.19 -7.99
CA LEU A 51 -28.33 -0.40 -9.20
C LEU A 51 -28.12 1.10 -8.92
N ASP A 52 -27.55 1.43 -7.76
CA ASP A 52 -27.18 2.81 -7.41
C ASP A 52 -25.85 3.19 -8.04
N HIS A 53 -25.91 3.79 -9.23
CA HIS A 53 -24.73 4.17 -10.02
C HIS A 53 -23.82 5.14 -9.28
N THR A 54 -24.36 6.05 -8.46
CA THR A 54 -23.54 7.00 -7.68
C THR A 54 -22.77 6.29 -6.58
N ALA A 55 -23.45 5.39 -5.86
CA ALA A 55 -22.82 4.58 -4.83
C ALA A 55 -21.78 3.60 -5.43
N ILE A 56 -22.07 2.99 -6.59
CA ILE A 56 -21.11 2.13 -7.31
C ILE A 56 -19.82 2.89 -7.61
N LEU A 57 -19.91 4.08 -8.22
CA LEU A 57 -18.72 4.87 -8.56
C LEU A 57 -17.93 5.27 -7.32
N ARG A 58 -18.62 5.70 -6.25
CA ARG A 58 -17.99 6.09 -4.99
C ARG A 58 -17.26 4.91 -4.34
N HIS A 59 -17.96 3.80 -4.10
CA HIS A 59 -17.38 2.66 -3.41
C HIS A 59 -16.32 1.93 -4.25
N ALA A 60 -16.44 1.95 -5.59
CA ALA A 60 -15.40 1.45 -6.46
C ALA A 60 -14.11 2.29 -6.36
N ALA A 61 -14.23 3.62 -6.31
CA ALA A 61 -13.08 4.51 -6.13
C ALA A 61 -12.44 4.34 -4.74
N ASP A 62 -13.25 4.32 -3.67
CA ASP A 62 -12.78 4.12 -2.29
C ASP A 62 -12.08 2.76 -2.13
N LEU A 63 -12.68 1.70 -2.69
CA LEU A 63 -12.09 0.36 -2.68
C LEU A 63 -10.76 0.32 -3.45
N GLY A 64 -10.69 0.98 -4.60
CA GLY A 64 -9.47 1.10 -5.38
C GLY A 64 -8.34 1.76 -4.60
N HIS A 65 -8.64 2.83 -3.86
CA HIS A 65 -7.68 3.48 -2.98
C HIS A 65 -7.16 2.53 -1.89
N TYR A 66 -8.04 1.90 -1.12
CA TYR A 66 -7.63 0.98 -0.04
C TYR A 66 -6.86 -0.23 -0.55
N VAL A 67 -7.21 -0.75 -1.72
CA VAL A 67 -6.46 -1.84 -2.36
C VAL A 67 -5.07 -1.37 -2.77
N ALA A 68 -4.93 -0.17 -3.33
CA ALA A 68 -3.63 0.40 -3.66
C ALA A 68 -2.76 0.56 -2.40
N ASP A 69 -3.31 1.09 -1.31
CA ASP A 69 -2.62 1.24 -0.02
C ASP A 69 -2.14 -0.10 0.53
N ALA A 70 -2.93 -1.17 0.39
CA ALA A 70 -2.53 -2.51 0.82
C ALA A 70 -1.31 -3.06 0.07
N HIS A 71 -0.98 -2.52 -1.10
CA HIS A 71 0.19 -2.87 -1.90
C HIS A 71 1.40 -1.97 -1.65
N VAL A 72 1.30 -0.97 -0.76
CA VAL A 72 2.42 -0.13 -0.35
C VAL A 72 3.09 -0.75 0.89
N PRO A 73 4.35 -1.23 0.81
CA PRO A 73 5.02 -1.84 1.96
C PRO A 73 5.03 -0.94 3.20
N LEU A 74 5.26 0.36 3.00
CA LEU A 74 5.37 1.33 4.08
C LEU A 74 4.04 1.60 4.81
N HIS A 75 2.89 1.34 4.21
CA HIS A 75 1.58 1.39 4.90
C HIS A 75 1.38 0.23 5.90
N THR A 76 2.25 -0.77 5.90
CA THR A 76 2.11 -1.97 6.73
C THR A 76 3.00 -1.98 7.97
N THR A 77 3.72 -0.90 8.25
CA THR A 77 4.69 -0.81 9.34
C THR A 77 4.53 0.49 10.14
N LEU A 78 4.86 0.44 11.43
CA LEU A 78 4.98 1.64 12.26
C LEU A 78 6.11 2.57 11.81
N ASN A 79 7.12 2.02 11.12
CA ASN A 79 8.21 2.77 10.51
C ASN A 79 7.84 3.28 9.11
N TYR A 80 6.61 3.73 8.94
CA TYR A 80 6.01 4.05 7.64
C TYR A 80 6.77 5.15 6.86
N ASN A 81 7.43 6.05 7.54
CA ASN A 81 8.21 7.14 6.91
C ASN A 81 9.71 7.05 7.18
N GLY A 82 10.20 5.92 7.73
CA GLY A 82 11.61 5.72 8.08
C GLY A 82 12.03 6.38 9.40
N GLN A 83 11.11 7.02 10.12
CA GLN A 83 11.37 7.81 11.34
C GLN A 83 11.96 6.99 12.49
N LEU A 84 11.77 5.67 12.50
CA LEU A 84 12.35 4.80 13.53
C LEU A 84 13.76 4.31 13.18
N THR A 85 14.20 4.53 11.93
CA THR A 85 15.49 4.06 11.42
C THR A 85 16.36 5.19 10.88
N GLY A 86 15.94 6.46 11.03
CA GLY A 86 16.65 7.64 10.53
C GLY A 86 16.64 7.76 9.01
N GLN A 87 15.57 7.30 8.36
CA GLN A 87 15.35 7.31 6.92
C GLN A 87 14.12 8.16 6.55
N ASP A 88 13.99 9.31 7.24
CA ASP A 88 12.83 10.18 7.15
C ASP A 88 12.53 10.60 5.71
N GLY A 89 11.27 10.49 5.31
CA GLY A 89 10.80 10.86 3.98
C GLY A 89 10.77 9.71 2.96
N ILE A 90 11.24 8.51 3.32
CA ILE A 90 11.30 7.35 2.42
C ILE A 90 9.92 7.03 1.80
N HIS A 91 8.84 7.26 2.54
CA HIS A 91 7.46 7.06 2.06
C HIS A 91 7.19 7.87 0.79
N GLY A 92 7.41 9.17 0.85
CA GLY A 92 7.22 10.05 -0.31
C GLY A 92 8.15 9.72 -1.48
N VAL A 93 9.34 9.22 -1.20
CA VAL A 93 10.25 8.75 -2.25
C VAL A 93 9.68 7.52 -2.93
N TRP A 94 9.31 6.49 -2.18
CA TRP A 94 8.82 5.22 -2.71
C TRP A 94 7.51 5.41 -3.50
N GLU A 95 6.57 6.17 -2.95
CA GLU A 95 5.20 6.30 -3.48
C GLU A 95 5.02 7.43 -4.51
N THR A 96 5.89 8.43 -4.46
CA THR A 96 5.72 9.63 -5.31
C THR A 96 6.93 9.87 -6.19
N ARG A 97 8.16 9.91 -5.63
CA ARG A 97 9.35 10.30 -6.39
C ARG A 97 9.74 9.23 -7.41
N LEU A 98 9.84 7.97 -7.00
CA LEU A 98 10.18 6.88 -7.93
C LEU A 98 9.12 6.71 -9.03
N PRO A 99 7.82 6.66 -8.75
CA PRO A 99 6.81 6.65 -9.79
C PRO A 99 6.84 7.84 -10.74
N ALA A 100 7.12 9.04 -10.25
CA ALA A 100 7.24 10.22 -11.09
C ALA A 100 8.42 10.14 -12.08
N LEU A 101 9.51 9.49 -11.69
CA LEU A 101 10.70 9.33 -12.52
C LEU A 101 10.59 8.12 -13.46
N TYR A 102 10.07 6.99 -13.00
CA TYR A 102 10.16 5.71 -13.69
C TYR A 102 8.83 5.13 -14.14
N GLY A 103 7.71 5.58 -13.58
CA GLY A 103 6.37 5.02 -13.82
C GLY A 103 5.93 5.03 -15.28
N GLY A 104 6.42 5.99 -16.08
CA GLY A 104 6.17 6.01 -17.52
C GLY A 104 6.78 4.84 -18.31
N GLY A 105 7.75 4.13 -17.71
CA GLY A 105 8.38 2.93 -18.27
C GLY A 105 7.77 1.62 -17.77
N TYR A 106 6.83 1.65 -16.81
CA TYR A 106 6.23 0.45 -16.25
C TYR A 106 5.23 -0.20 -17.19
N GLY A 107 5.27 -1.53 -17.26
CA GLY A 107 4.33 -2.34 -18.05
C GLY A 107 3.02 -2.58 -17.29
N LEU A 108 2.14 -1.60 -17.18
CA LEU A 108 0.95 -1.65 -16.33
C LEU A 108 -0.24 -2.41 -16.92
N VAL A 109 -0.09 -3.05 -18.08
CA VAL A 109 -1.10 -3.97 -18.61
C VAL A 109 -1.02 -5.27 -17.81
N VAL A 110 -2.08 -5.59 -17.09
CA VAL A 110 -2.21 -6.80 -16.27
C VAL A 110 -3.15 -7.82 -16.94
N GLY A 111 -3.29 -9.00 -16.34
CA GLY A 111 -4.19 -10.04 -16.83
C GLY A 111 -5.68 -9.74 -16.65
N SER A 112 -6.54 -10.72 -16.97
CA SER A 112 -7.97 -10.66 -16.69
C SER A 112 -8.23 -10.67 -15.17
N PRO A 113 -9.32 -10.05 -14.69
CA PRO A 113 -9.69 -10.12 -13.27
C PRO A 113 -10.02 -11.57 -12.86
N GLU A 114 -9.71 -11.89 -11.63
CA GLU A 114 -9.99 -13.18 -11.01
C GLU A 114 -11.07 -13.03 -9.94
N TYR A 115 -11.94 -14.05 -9.80
CA TYR A 115 -12.95 -14.03 -8.76
C TYR A 115 -12.35 -14.28 -7.38
N VAL A 116 -12.55 -13.34 -6.46
CA VAL A 116 -12.05 -13.40 -5.08
C VAL A 116 -13.17 -13.94 -4.17
N LYS A 117 -13.04 -15.20 -3.77
CA LYS A 117 -14.05 -15.88 -2.95
C LYS A 117 -14.10 -15.37 -1.50
N ASP A 118 -12.97 -15.09 -0.90
CA ASP A 118 -12.83 -14.62 0.48
C ASP A 118 -12.01 -13.32 0.50
N VAL A 119 -12.73 -12.20 0.44
CA VAL A 119 -12.13 -10.85 0.41
C VAL A 119 -11.36 -10.53 1.69
N ASN A 120 -11.83 -11.05 2.84
CA ASN A 120 -11.13 -10.82 4.11
C ASN A 120 -9.77 -11.53 4.11
N ALA A 121 -9.73 -12.81 3.74
CA ALA A 121 -8.46 -13.53 3.62
C ALA A 121 -7.53 -12.88 2.59
N TRP A 122 -8.06 -12.51 1.42
CA TRP A 122 -7.31 -11.83 0.36
C TRP A 122 -6.66 -10.53 0.84
N ALA A 123 -7.40 -9.70 1.58
CA ALA A 123 -6.89 -8.42 2.10
C ALA A 123 -5.74 -8.64 3.09
N TRP A 124 -5.88 -9.58 4.02
CA TRP A 124 -4.84 -9.91 4.99
C TRP A 124 -3.59 -10.50 4.33
N GLU A 125 -3.75 -11.40 3.37
CA GLU A 125 -2.63 -11.96 2.59
C GLU A 125 -1.90 -10.87 1.80
N THR A 126 -2.63 -9.90 1.23
CA THR A 126 -2.05 -8.78 0.48
C THR A 126 -1.22 -7.90 1.40
N VAL A 127 -1.74 -7.50 2.56
CA VAL A 127 -1.00 -6.73 3.56
C VAL A 127 0.23 -7.51 4.05
N ALA A 128 0.11 -8.82 4.30
CA ALA A 128 1.24 -9.64 4.74
C ALA A 128 2.34 -9.73 3.68
N ARG A 129 1.97 -9.90 2.39
CA ARG A 129 2.95 -9.87 1.28
C ARG A 129 3.66 -8.52 1.18
N SER A 130 2.93 -7.42 1.27
CA SER A 130 3.51 -6.07 1.25
C SER A 130 4.43 -5.83 2.45
N HIS A 131 4.03 -6.29 3.64
CA HIS A 131 4.86 -6.19 4.84
C HIS A 131 6.20 -6.93 4.71
N ALA A 132 6.19 -8.08 4.07
CA ALA A 132 7.43 -8.86 3.84
C ALA A 132 8.47 -8.10 3.00
N LEU A 133 8.08 -7.07 2.27
CA LEU A 133 8.97 -6.22 1.46
C LEU A 133 9.63 -5.08 2.26
N VAL A 134 9.11 -4.72 3.43
CA VAL A 134 9.61 -3.61 4.26
C VAL A 134 11.12 -3.69 4.53
N PRO A 135 11.70 -4.84 4.90
CA PRO A 135 13.14 -4.94 5.12
C PRO A 135 13.97 -4.59 3.88
N GLN A 136 13.51 -4.96 2.68
CA GLN A 136 14.18 -4.60 1.43
C GLN A 136 14.06 -3.10 1.16
N VAL A 137 12.88 -2.51 1.31
CA VAL A 137 12.65 -1.06 1.14
C VAL A 137 13.64 -0.25 1.97
N LEU A 138 13.76 -0.56 3.27
CA LEU A 138 14.65 0.14 4.18
C LEU A 138 16.13 -0.14 3.91
N ARG A 139 16.49 -1.36 3.54
CA ARG A 139 17.87 -1.74 3.22
C ARG A 139 18.38 -1.02 1.98
N GLU A 140 17.62 -1.03 0.90
CA GLU A 140 18.05 -0.45 -0.37
C GLU A 140 18.12 1.08 -0.31
N GLU A 141 17.26 1.72 0.47
CA GLU A 141 17.39 3.15 0.77
C GLU A 141 18.72 3.45 1.46
N ARG A 142 19.09 2.68 2.49
CA ARG A 142 20.35 2.84 3.20
C ARG A 142 21.55 2.63 2.29
N LEU A 143 21.51 1.61 1.43
CA LEU A 143 22.59 1.36 0.46
C LEU A 143 22.74 2.51 -0.55
N ALA A 144 21.63 3.10 -1.01
CA ALA A 144 21.66 4.27 -1.88
C ALA A 144 22.26 5.49 -1.15
N THR A 145 21.87 5.70 0.10
CA THR A 145 22.40 6.78 0.94
C THR A 145 23.88 6.59 1.28
N ASP A 146 24.32 5.38 1.59
CA ASP A 146 25.74 5.06 1.85
C ASP A 146 26.62 5.31 0.60
N ALA A 147 26.08 5.04 -0.60
CA ALA A 147 26.79 5.20 -1.86
C ALA A 147 26.83 6.65 -2.39
N HIS A 148 25.77 7.43 -2.14
CA HIS A 148 25.57 8.74 -2.77
C HIS A 148 25.37 9.90 -1.77
N GLY A 149 25.43 9.65 -0.46
CA GLY A 149 24.98 10.58 0.56
C GLY A 149 23.45 10.70 0.54
N GLU A 150 22.90 11.69 1.22
CA GLU A 150 21.45 11.93 1.26
C GLU A 150 20.86 12.33 -0.12
N GLY A 151 21.71 12.73 -1.05
CA GLY A 151 21.32 13.10 -2.42
C GLY A 151 20.31 14.25 -2.50
N LEU A 152 20.18 15.08 -1.46
CA LEU A 152 19.15 16.11 -1.37
C LEU A 152 19.42 17.29 -2.30
N VAL A 153 18.48 17.59 -3.17
CA VAL A 153 18.46 18.74 -4.07
C VAL A 153 17.18 19.56 -3.90
N ARG A 154 17.27 20.84 -4.23
CA ARG A 154 16.11 21.74 -4.22
C ARG A 154 15.44 21.72 -5.60
N GLU A 155 14.23 21.24 -5.67
CA GLU A 155 13.42 21.25 -6.89
C GLU A 155 12.18 22.14 -6.75
N ALA A 156 11.85 22.86 -7.82
CA ALA A 156 10.59 23.61 -7.89
C ALA A 156 9.48 22.69 -8.42
N ARG A 157 8.45 22.45 -7.60
CA ARG A 157 7.27 21.66 -7.98
C ARG A 157 6.00 22.42 -7.56
N GLY A 158 5.10 22.66 -8.52
CA GLY A 158 3.84 23.37 -8.25
C GLY A 158 4.02 24.77 -7.65
N GLY A 159 5.09 25.51 -8.01
CA GLY A 159 5.40 26.84 -7.50
C GLY A 159 6.04 26.87 -6.09
N ARG A 160 6.38 25.70 -5.52
CA ARG A 160 7.09 25.57 -4.23
C ARG A 160 8.43 24.90 -4.43
N VAL A 161 9.43 25.34 -3.68
CA VAL A 161 10.75 24.68 -3.63
C VAL A 161 10.68 23.60 -2.54
N GLN A 162 10.95 22.36 -2.92
CA GLN A 162 10.98 21.21 -2.02
C GLN A 162 12.37 20.55 -2.07
N LEU A 163 12.79 19.98 -0.95
CA LEU A 163 13.96 19.10 -0.90
C LEU A 163 13.50 17.71 -1.36
N GLN A 164 14.21 17.16 -2.34
CA GLN A 164 13.96 15.82 -2.86
C GLN A 164 15.29 15.14 -3.17
N GLN A 165 15.30 13.82 -3.20
CA GLN A 165 16.46 13.04 -3.62
C GLN A 165 16.74 13.28 -5.11
N ASP A 166 18.01 13.42 -5.45
CA ASP A 166 18.46 13.57 -6.83
C ASP A 166 18.28 12.29 -7.66
N GLU A 167 18.42 12.42 -8.98
CA GLU A 167 18.20 11.30 -9.88
C GLU A 167 19.23 10.16 -9.71
N LYS A 168 20.46 10.44 -9.27
CA LYS A 168 21.49 9.40 -9.06
C LYS A 168 21.14 8.54 -7.86
N TRP A 169 20.74 9.19 -6.75
CA TRP A 169 20.28 8.51 -5.57
C TRP A 169 19.01 7.68 -5.88
N CYS A 170 18.04 8.30 -6.56
CA CYS A 170 16.80 7.62 -6.98
C CYS A 170 17.08 6.43 -7.91
N ALA A 171 18.04 6.53 -8.83
CA ALA A 171 18.41 5.43 -9.72
C ALA A 171 19.03 4.26 -8.96
N ALA A 172 19.91 4.53 -7.99
CA ALA A 172 20.49 3.49 -7.14
C ALA A 172 19.42 2.78 -6.31
N TYR A 173 18.55 3.56 -5.65
CA TYR A 173 17.45 3.03 -4.84
C TYR A 173 16.46 2.22 -5.69
N HIS A 174 16.00 2.76 -6.83
CA HIS A 174 15.08 2.07 -7.73
C HIS A 174 15.66 0.76 -8.28
N SER A 175 16.95 0.76 -8.63
CA SER A 175 17.66 -0.44 -9.07
C SER A 175 17.75 -1.51 -7.98
N GLY A 176 18.06 -1.11 -6.74
CA GLY A 176 18.13 -2.01 -5.58
C GLY A 176 16.77 -2.62 -5.21
N LEU A 177 15.68 -1.91 -5.47
CA LEU A 177 14.31 -2.43 -5.27
C LEU A 177 13.93 -3.52 -6.29
N ASP A 178 14.72 -3.75 -7.35
CA ASP A 178 14.57 -4.84 -8.31
C ASP A 178 13.14 -4.98 -8.87
N GLY A 179 12.60 -3.87 -9.40
CA GLY A 179 11.26 -3.83 -9.99
C GLY A 179 10.10 -3.89 -8.99
N MET A 180 10.37 -3.78 -7.69
CA MET A 180 9.33 -3.89 -6.63
C MET A 180 8.19 -2.91 -6.86
N VAL A 181 8.47 -1.63 -7.17
CA VAL A 181 7.44 -0.60 -7.32
C VAL A 181 6.48 -0.96 -8.46
N GLU A 182 7.02 -1.34 -9.62
CA GLU A 182 6.21 -1.80 -10.76
C GLU A 182 5.39 -3.04 -10.40
N THR A 183 6.01 -4.02 -9.74
CA THR A 183 5.35 -5.27 -9.32
C THR A 183 4.17 -4.98 -8.38
N GLN A 184 4.35 -4.09 -7.40
CA GLN A 184 3.28 -3.71 -6.47
C GLN A 184 2.17 -2.93 -7.18
N TRP A 185 2.49 -2.04 -8.11
CA TRP A 185 1.49 -1.35 -8.92
C TRP A 185 0.67 -2.31 -9.78
N ARG A 186 1.34 -3.26 -10.45
CA ARG A 186 0.66 -4.30 -11.23
C ARG A 186 -0.26 -5.15 -10.37
N ALA A 187 0.20 -5.56 -9.18
CA ALA A 187 -0.59 -6.32 -8.24
C ALA A 187 -1.80 -5.53 -7.72
N ALA A 188 -1.63 -4.22 -7.45
CA ALA A 188 -2.73 -3.34 -7.07
C ALA A 188 -3.79 -3.23 -8.17
N ILE A 189 -3.39 -3.00 -9.43
CA ILE A 189 -4.31 -2.93 -10.59
C ILE A 189 -5.07 -4.25 -10.74
N GLN A 190 -4.38 -5.39 -10.65
CA GLN A 190 -5.01 -6.72 -10.73
C GLN A 190 -5.97 -6.93 -9.56
N GLY A 191 -5.59 -6.54 -8.34
CA GLY A 191 -6.42 -6.64 -7.14
C GLY A 191 -7.70 -5.81 -7.24
N VAL A 192 -7.58 -4.54 -7.65
CA VAL A 192 -8.73 -3.63 -7.86
C VAL A 192 -9.70 -4.23 -8.87
N SER A 193 -9.20 -4.64 -10.04
CA SER A 193 -10.05 -5.21 -11.09
C SER A 193 -10.73 -6.51 -10.64
N SER A 194 -10.04 -7.36 -9.88
CA SER A 194 -10.56 -8.63 -9.35
C SER A 194 -11.65 -8.41 -8.30
N LEU A 195 -11.47 -7.43 -7.40
CA LEU A 195 -12.49 -7.10 -6.40
C LEU A 195 -13.71 -6.42 -7.03
N TRP A 196 -13.53 -5.55 -8.02
CA TRP A 196 -14.66 -4.97 -8.75
C TRP A 196 -15.46 -6.05 -9.50
N TYR A 197 -14.75 -6.94 -10.19
CA TYR A 197 -15.36 -8.09 -10.88
C TYR A 197 -16.11 -9.01 -9.92
N SER A 198 -15.55 -9.24 -8.72
CA SER A 198 -16.17 -10.11 -7.72
C SER A 198 -17.38 -9.48 -7.03
N ALA A 199 -17.45 -8.14 -7.01
CA ALA A 199 -18.57 -7.41 -6.43
C ALA A 199 -19.76 -7.28 -7.40
N TRP A 200 -19.48 -7.31 -8.70
CA TRP A 200 -20.47 -7.23 -9.78
C TRP A 200 -21.13 -8.58 -10.03
#